data_b0c2a26836cc32808ea11c7581292f71
#
_entry.id   b0c2a26836cc32808ea11c7581292f71
#
_cell.length_a   1.000
_cell.length_b   1.000
_cell.length_c   1.000
_cell.angle_alpha   90.00
_cell.angle_beta   90.00
_cell.angle_gamma   90.00
#
_symmetry.space_group_name_H-M   'P 1'
#
loop_
_entity.id
_entity.type
_entity.pdbx_description
1 polymer ?
#
loop_
_entity_poly.entity_id
_entity_poly.type
_entity_poly.pdbx_seq_one_letter_code
_entity_poly.pdbx_strand_id
1 'polypeptide(L)'
;MFLKNFHWINLAVAMDDPFLGIDAAAANVSLGAVNNFRRFYKEPTMGPASIAEILAIPEFWEKRIFSIVNLGRFQFAGGKSFEAEFLGSHPTIIASANPILTDYYTWPEIAKERKKFGFSKRDREQAQLFKYAEELNLFDPNQHELIDWRRDVSQNPQSK
;
A
#
# COMPACT_ATOMS: atom_id res chain seq x y z
N MET A 1 15.63 -19.77 2.70
CA MET A 1 16.13 -19.89 4.08
C MET A 1 15.64 -18.76 5.01
N PHE A 2 15.02 -17.73 4.47
CA PHE A 2 14.62 -16.53 5.23
C PHE A 2 13.38 -16.69 6.13
N LEU A 3 12.56 -17.72 5.97
CA LEU A 3 11.17 -17.64 6.44
C LEU A 3 10.78 -18.60 7.57
N LYS A 4 11.69 -19.44 8.07
CA LYS A 4 11.27 -20.46 9.04
C LYS A 4 10.91 -19.92 10.43
N ASN A 5 11.49 -18.82 10.88
CA ASN A 5 11.32 -18.33 12.26
C ASN A 5 11.05 -16.83 12.41
N PHE A 6 10.64 -16.14 11.33
CA PHE A 6 10.40 -14.70 11.38
C PHE A 6 8.96 -14.37 11.04
N HIS A 7 8.38 -13.51 11.84
CA HIS A 7 7.22 -12.72 11.46
C HIS A 7 7.66 -11.32 11.07
N TRP A 8 6.93 -10.65 10.19
CA TRP A 8 7.30 -9.32 9.75
C TRP A 8 6.21 -8.29 10.03
N ILE A 9 6.66 -7.11 10.40
CA ILE A 9 5.87 -5.87 10.47
C ILE A 9 6.41 -4.94 9.41
N ASN A 10 5.54 -4.40 8.61
CA ASN A 10 5.88 -3.54 7.49
C ASN A 10 5.56 -2.08 7.83
N LEU A 11 6.56 -1.22 7.73
CA LEU A 11 6.43 0.23 7.87
C LEU A 11 6.74 0.86 6.51
N ALA A 12 5.72 1.34 5.84
CA ALA A 12 5.85 1.85 4.49
C ALA A 12 5.56 3.35 4.40
N VAL A 13 6.24 3.98 3.45
CA VAL A 13 5.95 5.34 2.98
C VAL A 13 5.18 5.22 1.68
N ALA A 14 4.12 5.99 1.54
CA ALA A 14 3.31 5.97 0.32
C ALA A 14 3.88 6.90 -0.74
N MET A 15 3.99 6.38 -1.95
CA MET A 15 4.42 7.14 -3.13
C MET A 15 3.53 6.80 -4.33
N ASP A 16 3.29 7.79 -5.17
CA ASP A 16 2.78 7.58 -6.52
C ASP A 16 3.87 6.95 -7.38
N ASP A 17 3.54 5.89 -8.08
CA ASP A 17 4.45 5.25 -9.03
C ASP A 17 3.74 5.00 -10.37
N PRO A 18 4.30 5.44 -11.52
CA PRO A 18 3.66 5.31 -12.81
C PRO A 18 3.56 3.87 -13.31
N PHE A 19 4.38 2.95 -12.80
CA PHE A 19 4.38 1.54 -13.19
C PHE A 19 3.53 0.68 -12.23
N LEU A 20 3.68 0.94 -10.94
CA LEU A 20 2.96 0.17 -9.91
C LEU A 20 1.57 0.74 -9.64
N GLY A 21 1.38 2.02 -9.96
CA GLY A 21 0.22 2.82 -9.57
C GLY A 21 0.39 3.41 -8.17
N ILE A 22 0.76 2.59 -7.21
CA ILE A 22 1.14 2.96 -5.85
C ILE A 22 2.35 2.14 -5.42
N ASP A 23 3.34 2.79 -4.87
CA ASP A 23 4.45 2.18 -4.13
C ASP A 23 4.26 2.48 -2.65
N ALA A 24 3.73 1.50 -1.91
CA ALA A 24 3.47 1.63 -0.48
C ALA A 24 3.64 0.26 0.22
N ALA A 25 2.67 -0.20 0.99
CA ALA A 25 2.84 -1.38 1.84
C ALA A 25 3.09 -2.67 1.06
N ALA A 26 2.33 -2.91 -0.02
CA ALA A 26 2.46 -4.14 -0.80
C ALA A 26 3.78 -4.21 -1.55
N ALA A 27 4.18 -3.13 -2.22
CA ALA A 27 5.46 -3.03 -2.93
C ALA A 27 6.65 -3.12 -1.97
N ASN A 28 6.59 -2.41 -0.84
CA ASN A 28 7.66 -2.40 0.16
C ASN A 28 7.98 -3.82 0.69
N VAL A 29 6.95 -4.59 0.99
CA VAL A 29 7.10 -5.96 1.50
C VAL A 29 7.55 -6.94 0.41
N SER A 30 6.93 -6.89 -0.77
CA SER A 30 7.18 -7.87 -1.83
C SER A 30 8.48 -7.60 -2.58
N LEU A 31 8.60 -6.42 -3.16
CA LEU A 31 9.79 -6.03 -3.93
C LEU A 31 11.01 -5.80 -3.02
N GLY A 32 10.79 -5.40 -1.78
CA GLY A 32 11.83 -5.30 -0.76
C GLY A 32 12.41 -6.65 -0.32
N ALA A 33 11.66 -7.74 -0.47
CA ALA A 33 12.10 -9.09 -0.13
C ALA A 33 12.87 -9.81 -1.23
N VAL A 34 12.91 -9.25 -2.45
CA VAL A 34 13.54 -9.91 -3.60
C VAL A 34 14.83 -9.24 -4.00
N ASN A 35 15.78 -10.07 -4.48
CA ASN A 35 16.97 -9.56 -5.10
C ASN A 35 16.68 -9.01 -6.51
N ASN A 36 17.29 -7.89 -6.87
CA ASN A 36 17.13 -7.26 -8.19
C ASN A 36 15.66 -6.94 -8.54
N PHE A 37 14.98 -6.21 -7.66
CA PHE A 37 13.59 -5.77 -7.85
C PHE A 37 13.39 -4.93 -9.13
N ARG A 38 14.44 -4.27 -9.65
CA ARG A 38 14.39 -3.45 -10.87
C ARG A 38 13.92 -4.21 -12.10
N ARG A 39 14.07 -5.52 -12.15
CA ARG A 39 13.60 -6.37 -13.27
C ARG A 39 12.08 -6.32 -13.45
N PHE A 40 11.33 -6.00 -12.37
CA PHE A 40 9.88 -5.94 -12.40
C PHE A 40 9.32 -4.61 -12.91
N TYR A 41 10.18 -3.63 -13.17
CA TYR A 41 9.77 -2.32 -13.70
C TYR A 41 9.91 -2.21 -15.22
N LYS A 42 9.95 -3.32 -15.94
CA LYS A 42 10.13 -3.30 -17.40
C LYS A 42 8.85 -2.95 -18.15
N GLU A 43 7.71 -3.35 -17.63
CA GLU A 43 6.39 -3.13 -18.22
C GLU A 43 5.38 -2.76 -17.15
N PRO A 44 4.35 -1.94 -17.47
CA PRO A 44 3.39 -1.44 -16.49
C PRO A 44 2.61 -2.53 -15.74
N THR A 45 2.38 -3.67 -16.36
CA THR A 45 1.65 -4.80 -15.76
C THR A 45 2.54 -5.74 -14.96
N MET A 46 3.81 -5.84 -15.31
CA MET A 46 4.74 -6.79 -14.70
C MET A 46 5.00 -6.49 -13.22
N GLY A 47 5.18 -5.23 -12.86
CA GLY A 47 5.39 -4.83 -11.47
C GLY A 47 4.20 -5.18 -10.56
N PRO A 48 2.99 -4.75 -10.88
CA PRO A 48 1.78 -5.08 -10.11
C PRO A 48 1.52 -6.59 -10.02
N ALA A 49 1.68 -7.35 -11.11
CA ALA A 49 1.53 -8.80 -11.11
C ALA A 49 2.56 -9.46 -10.19
N SER A 50 3.83 -9.06 -10.30
CA SER A 50 4.90 -9.60 -9.46
C SER A 50 4.70 -9.32 -7.99
N ILE A 51 4.18 -8.14 -7.61
CA ILE A 51 3.85 -7.83 -6.23
C ILE A 51 2.81 -8.83 -5.71
N ALA A 52 1.72 -9.03 -6.45
CA ALA A 52 0.66 -9.95 -6.07
C ALA A 52 1.17 -11.41 -5.99
N GLU A 53 1.94 -11.87 -6.97
CA GLU A 53 2.52 -13.22 -7.01
C GLU A 53 3.51 -13.47 -5.86
N ILE A 54 4.37 -12.50 -5.53
CA ILE A 54 5.30 -12.63 -4.40
C ILE A 54 4.52 -12.70 -3.07
N LEU A 55 3.48 -11.88 -2.93
CA LEU A 55 2.63 -11.91 -1.74
C LEU A 55 1.82 -13.20 -1.63
N ALA A 56 1.47 -13.84 -2.76
CA ALA A 56 0.75 -15.10 -2.80
C ALA A 56 1.60 -16.32 -2.35
N ILE A 57 2.91 -16.18 -2.17
CA ILE A 57 3.77 -17.24 -1.65
C ILE A 57 3.34 -17.56 -0.20
N PRO A 58 2.83 -18.78 0.09
CA PRO A 58 2.24 -19.09 1.40
C PRO A 58 3.19 -18.82 2.56
N GLU A 59 4.46 -19.25 2.42
CA GLU A 59 5.49 -19.08 3.45
C GLU A 59 5.80 -17.62 3.75
N PHE A 60 5.52 -16.74 2.81
CA PHE A 60 5.67 -15.29 2.97
C PHE A 60 4.41 -14.66 3.52
N TRP A 61 3.25 -15.01 2.96
CA TRP A 61 1.95 -14.48 3.34
C TRP A 61 1.57 -14.80 4.79
N GLU A 62 1.81 -16.01 5.24
CA GLU A 62 1.50 -16.47 6.59
C GLU A 62 2.37 -15.83 7.68
N LYS A 63 3.52 -15.27 7.32
CA LYS A 63 4.43 -14.62 8.26
C LYS A 63 4.13 -13.14 8.50
N ARG A 64 3.15 -12.59 7.81
CA ARG A 64 2.74 -11.21 8.02
C ARG A 64 2.08 -11.03 9.39
N ILE A 65 2.43 -9.94 10.06
CA ILE A 65 1.71 -9.48 11.24
C ILE A 65 0.90 -8.25 10.88
N PHE A 66 1.59 -7.22 10.38
CA PHE A 66 0.96 -5.92 10.21
C PHE A 66 1.69 -5.06 9.17
N SER A 67 0.92 -4.29 8.42
CA SER A 67 1.43 -3.23 7.54
C SER A 67 0.87 -1.90 7.99
N ILE A 68 1.72 -0.89 8.06
CA ILE A 68 1.41 0.45 8.50
C ILE A 68 1.91 1.44 7.45
N VAL A 69 1.03 2.34 7.01
CA VAL A 69 1.37 3.50 6.18
C VAL A 69 1.06 4.76 6.97
N ASN A 70 2.07 5.61 7.14
CA ASN A 70 1.91 6.92 7.74
C ASN A 70 1.75 7.99 6.66
N LEU A 71 0.56 8.59 6.58
CA LEU A 71 0.24 9.66 5.63
C LEU A 71 0.63 11.06 6.14
N GLY A 72 1.28 11.17 7.29
CA GLY A 72 1.85 12.42 7.75
C GLY A 72 2.83 13.03 6.73
N ARG A 73 3.40 12.18 5.87
CA ARG A 73 4.21 12.56 4.73
C ARG A 73 4.15 11.48 3.65
N PHE A 74 3.71 11.84 2.45
CA PHE A 74 3.65 10.93 1.30
C PHE A 74 3.95 11.70 0.01
N GLN A 75 4.35 11.03 -1.05
CA GLN A 75 4.60 11.65 -2.35
C GLN A 75 3.46 11.34 -3.32
N PHE A 76 2.82 12.37 -3.85
CA PHE A 76 1.65 12.20 -4.72
C PHE A 76 1.97 12.27 -6.23
N ALA A 77 3.18 12.64 -6.62
CA ALA A 77 3.64 12.68 -8.01
C ALA A 77 5.17 12.54 -8.08
N GLY A 78 5.75 12.51 -9.28
CA GLY A 78 7.19 12.47 -9.50
C GLY A 78 7.76 11.05 -9.64
N GLY A 79 7.00 10.00 -9.37
CA GLY A 79 7.45 8.62 -9.54
C GLY A 79 8.44 8.15 -8.48
N LYS A 80 9.45 7.38 -8.89
CA LYS A 80 10.38 6.66 -8.01
C LYS A 80 11.40 7.51 -7.27
N SER A 81 11.69 8.70 -7.79
CA SER A 81 12.63 9.62 -7.17
C SER A 81 11.93 10.45 -6.11
N PHE A 82 12.65 10.77 -5.04
CA PHE A 82 12.14 11.71 -4.06
C PHE A 82 12.11 13.13 -4.65
N GLU A 83 10.90 13.70 -4.67
CA GLU A 83 10.65 15.06 -5.16
C GLU A 83 9.92 15.86 -4.08
N ALA A 84 10.64 16.77 -3.45
CA ALA A 84 10.11 17.52 -2.29
C ALA A 84 8.89 18.40 -2.63
N GLU A 85 8.77 18.83 -3.87
CA GLU A 85 7.63 19.63 -4.37
C GLU A 85 6.33 18.84 -4.47
N PHE A 86 6.40 17.51 -4.53
CA PHE A 86 5.24 16.61 -4.62
C PHE A 86 4.91 15.92 -3.31
N LEU A 87 5.30 16.50 -2.19
CA LEU A 87 4.95 15.98 -0.88
C LEU A 87 3.55 16.45 -0.46
N GLY A 88 2.72 15.47 -0.13
CA GLY A 88 1.46 15.65 0.57
C GLY A 88 1.57 15.33 2.05
N SER A 89 0.61 15.80 2.82
CA SER A 89 0.49 15.48 4.25
C SER A 89 -0.98 15.32 4.63
N HIS A 90 -1.27 14.23 5.32
CA HIS A 90 -2.57 13.98 5.92
C HIS A 90 -2.38 13.33 7.29
N PRO A 91 -3.01 13.82 8.37
CA PRO A 91 -2.79 13.34 9.74
C PRO A 91 -3.49 11.99 9.98
N THR A 92 -3.14 10.98 9.21
CA THR A 92 -3.74 9.64 9.25
C THR A 92 -2.66 8.57 9.16
N ILE A 93 -2.85 7.53 9.93
CA ILE A 93 -2.12 6.27 9.83
C ILE A 93 -3.13 5.22 9.38
N ILE A 94 -2.78 4.48 8.34
CA ILE A 94 -3.56 3.35 7.84
C ILE A 94 -2.82 2.07 8.19
N ALA A 95 -3.51 1.11 8.76
CA ALA A 95 -2.91 -0.11 9.24
C ALA A 95 -3.81 -1.32 9.03
N SER A 96 -3.23 -2.44 8.60
CA SER A 96 -3.93 -3.70 8.36
C SER A 96 -2.95 -4.88 8.43
N ALA A 97 -3.45 -6.07 8.75
CA ALA A 97 -2.70 -7.31 8.54
C ALA A 97 -2.49 -7.63 7.04
N ASN A 98 -3.27 -7.01 6.16
CA ASN A 98 -3.16 -7.16 4.72
C ASN A 98 -2.52 -5.92 4.08
N PRO A 99 -1.29 -6.01 3.51
CA PRO A 99 -0.60 -4.88 2.90
C PRO A 99 -1.34 -4.31 1.68
N ILE A 100 -2.07 -5.15 0.94
CA ILE A 100 -2.84 -4.72 -0.23
C ILE A 100 -4.03 -3.87 0.22
N LEU A 101 -4.70 -4.27 1.30
CA LEU A 101 -5.79 -3.49 1.89
C LEU A 101 -5.29 -2.14 2.42
N THR A 102 -4.09 -2.11 3.01
CA THR A 102 -3.45 -0.86 3.44
C THR A 102 -3.27 0.09 2.25
N ASP A 103 -2.77 -0.41 1.11
CA ASP A 103 -2.57 0.38 -0.10
C ASP A 103 -3.89 0.81 -0.73
N TYR A 104 -4.91 -0.05 -0.68
CA TYR A 104 -6.25 0.25 -1.18
C TYR A 104 -6.86 1.47 -0.49
N TYR A 105 -6.67 1.62 0.82
CA TYR A 105 -7.12 2.79 1.57
C TYR A 105 -6.16 3.99 1.50
N THR A 106 -4.90 3.76 1.18
CA THR A 106 -3.91 4.82 0.96
C THR A 106 -4.11 5.53 -0.39
N TRP A 107 -4.50 4.80 -1.42
CA TRP A 107 -4.66 5.32 -2.78
C TRP A 107 -5.54 6.57 -2.90
N PRO A 108 -6.73 6.67 -2.27
CA PRO A 108 -7.58 7.86 -2.37
C PRO A 108 -6.91 9.14 -1.90
N GLU A 109 -6.03 9.07 -0.90
CA GLU A 109 -5.34 10.25 -0.38
C GLU A 109 -4.29 10.76 -1.38
N ILE A 110 -3.56 9.85 -2.03
CA ILE A 110 -2.65 10.20 -3.14
C ILE A 110 -3.44 10.82 -4.30
N ALA A 111 -4.54 10.20 -4.72
CA ALA A 111 -5.38 10.68 -5.81
C ALA A 111 -5.98 12.06 -5.53
N LYS A 112 -6.36 12.33 -4.28
CA LYS A 112 -6.89 13.63 -3.84
C LYS A 112 -5.85 14.73 -3.95
N GLU A 113 -4.61 14.50 -3.49
CA GLU A 113 -3.54 15.47 -3.62
C GLU A 113 -3.17 15.68 -5.10
N ARG A 114 -3.03 14.64 -5.89
CA ARG A 114 -2.82 14.75 -7.34
C ARG A 114 -3.83 15.68 -8.00
N LYS A 115 -5.12 15.51 -7.67
CA LYS A 115 -6.20 16.35 -8.21
C LYS A 115 -6.03 17.82 -7.84
N LYS A 116 -5.65 18.15 -6.60
CA LYS A 116 -5.42 19.54 -6.15
C LYS A 116 -4.35 20.24 -6.98
N PHE A 117 -3.34 19.52 -7.40
CA PHE A 117 -2.21 20.05 -8.18
C PHE A 117 -2.38 19.90 -9.70
N GLY A 118 -3.58 19.53 -10.15
CA GLY A 118 -3.90 19.46 -11.59
C GLY A 118 -3.34 18.24 -12.32
N PHE A 119 -2.83 17.24 -11.61
CA PHE A 119 -2.41 15.97 -12.21
C PHE A 119 -3.60 15.13 -12.62
N SER A 120 -3.41 14.27 -13.63
CA SER A 120 -4.42 13.33 -14.07
C SER A 120 -4.92 12.46 -12.91
N LYS A 121 -6.23 12.25 -12.87
CA LYS A 121 -6.85 11.31 -11.94
C LYS A 121 -6.33 9.89 -12.23
N ARG A 122 -6.03 9.17 -11.17
CA ARG A 122 -5.79 7.72 -11.23
C ARG A 122 -6.87 7.05 -10.41
N ASP A 123 -7.70 6.28 -11.06
CA ASP A 123 -8.77 5.56 -10.38
C ASP A 123 -8.25 4.26 -9.79
N ARG A 124 -8.66 3.97 -8.56
CA ARG A 124 -8.27 2.78 -7.82
C ARG A 124 -8.65 1.50 -8.55
N GLU A 125 -9.82 1.50 -9.19
CA GLU A 125 -10.33 0.38 -9.97
C GLU A 125 -9.47 0.06 -11.21
N GLN A 126 -8.65 1.01 -11.65
CA GLN A 126 -7.71 0.83 -12.76
C GLN A 126 -6.33 0.33 -12.29
N ALA A 127 -6.10 0.27 -11.00
CA ALA A 127 -4.84 -0.20 -10.46
C ALA A 127 -4.72 -1.72 -10.62
N GLN A 128 -3.78 -2.12 -11.48
CA GLN A 128 -3.55 -3.53 -11.81
C GLN A 128 -3.23 -4.39 -10.58
N LEU A 129 -2.56 -3.82 -9.58
CA LEU A 129 -2.24 -4.52 -8.33
C LEU A 129 -3.49 -5.11 -7.66
N PHE A 130 -4.54 -4.31 -7.51
CA PHE A 130 -5.75 -4.76 -6.82
C PHE A 130 -6.47 -5.85 -7.62
N LYS A 131 -6.52 -5.72 -8.94
CA LYS A 131 -7.09 -6.73 -9.82
C LYS A 131 -6.35 -8.07 -9.72
N TYR A 132 -5.01 -8.09 -9.82
CA TYR A 132 -4.23 -9.31 -9.66
C TYR A 132 -4.36 -9.90 -8.25
N ALA A 133 -4.47 -9.06 -7.23
CA ALA A 133 -4.66 -9.52 -5.86
C ALA A 133 -6.03 -10.18 -5.65
N GLU A 134 -7.09 -9.67 -6.27
CA GLU A 134 -8.42 -10.30 -6.29
C GLU A 134 -8.37 -11.65 -7.00
N GLU A 135 -7.76 -11.73 -8.18
CA GLU A 135 -7.61 -12.97 -8.95
C GLU A 135 -6.86 -14.07 -8.16
N LEU A 136 -5.92 -13.67 -7.30
CA LEU A 136 -5.15 -14.58 -6.43
C LEU A 136 -5.78 -14.81 -5.04
N ASN A 137 -6.99 -14.29 -4.79
CA ASN A 137 -7.68 -14.35 -3.50
C ASN A 137 -6.87 -13.78 -2.30
N LEU A 138 -6.02 -12.79 -2.55
CA LEU A 138 -5.27 -12.09 -1.50
C LEU A 138 -6.04 -10.90 -0.92
N PHE A 139 -7.05 -10.43 -1.63
CA PHE A 139 -7.77 -9.21 -1.33
C PHE A 139 -9.20 -9.30 -1.85
N ASP A 140 -10.15 -8.87 -1.04
CA ASP A 140 -11.54 -8.63 -1.43
C ASP A 140 -11.97 -7.28 -0.84
N PRO A 141 -12.29 -6.28 -1.67
CA PRO A 141 -12.67 -4.95 -1.20
C PRO A 141 -13.98 -4.93 -0.40
N ASN A 142 -14.78 -6.00 -0.46
CA ASN A 142 -16.09 -6.10 0.19
C ASN A 142 -16.05 -6.88 1.52
N GLN A 143 -14.95 -7.56 1.82
CA GLN A 143 -14.82 -8.44 3.00
C GLN A 143 -13.92 -7.85 4.08
N HIS A 144 -14.12 -6.58 4.43
CA HIS A 144 -13.37 -5.96 5.52
C HIS A 144 -14.18 -4.91 6.24
N GLU A 145 -13.86 -4.67 7.49
CA GLU A 145 -14.40 -3.61 8.32
C GLU A 145 -13.37 -2.50 8.50
N LEU A 146 -13.80 -1.26 8.29
CA LEU A 146 -12.97 -0.08 8.56
C LEU A 146 -13.26 0.43 9.97
N ILE A 147 -12.25 0.39 10.83
CA ILE A 147 -12.31 0.93 12.19
C ILE A 147 -11.67 2.32 12.20
N ASP A 148 -12.44 3.36 12.50
CA ASP A 148 -11.92 4.71 12.72
C ASP A 148 -11.75 4.97 14.22
N TRP A 149 -10.54 4.79 14.72
CA TRP A 149 -10.18 4.92 16.14
C TRP A 149 -10.49 6.30 16.75
N ARG A 150 -10.56 7.34 15.95
CA ARG A 150 -10.91 8.69 16.43
C ARG A 150 -12.35 8.80 16.86
N ARG A 151 -13.24 8.01 16.25
CA ARG A 151 -14.66 7.96 16.62
C ARG A 151 -14.88 7.17 17.90
N ASP A 152 -14.16 6.08 18.06
CA ASP A 152 -14.31 5.20 19.22
C ASP A 152 -13.83 5.83 20.52
N VAL A 153 -12.74 6.60 20.50
CA VAL A 153 -12.24 7.32 21.69
C VAL A 153 -13.21 8.39 22.18
N SER A 154 -13.96 9.02 21.28
CA SER A 154 -14.95 10.05 21.65
C SER A 154 -16.23 9.49 22.26
N GLN A 155 -16.49 8.19 22.08
CA GLN A 155 -17.70 7.52 22.58
C GLN A 155 -17.47 6.73 23.88
N ASN A 156 -16.23 6.68 24.39
CA ASN A 156 -15.96 5.99 25.65
C ASN A 156 -16.04 6.95 26.84
N PRO A 157 -17.14 6.95 27.63
CA PRO A 157 -17.34 7.90 28.73
C PRO A 157 -16.46 7.63 29.95
N GLN A 158 -15.52 6.67 29.89
CA GLN A 158 -14.67 6.28 31.03
C GLN A 158 -13.29 6.91 31.05
N SER A 159 -12.98 7.85 30.15
CA SER A 159 -11.72 8.58 30.18
C SER A 159 -11.88 9.97 30.80
N LYS A 160 -12.28 10.00 32.07
CA LYS A 160 -12.17 11.17 32.94
C LYS A 160 -11.44 10.81 34.22
#